data_4dbb62df1bde0e91d3706e266350f540
#
_entry.id   4dbb62df1bde0e91d3706e266350f540
#
_cell.length_a   1.000
_cell.length_b   1.000
_cell.length_c   1.000
_cell.angle_alpha   90.00
_cell.angle_beta   90.00
_cell.angle_gamma   90.00
#
_symmetry.space_group_name_H-M   'P 1'
#
loop_
_entity.id
_entity.type
_entity.pdbx_description
1 polymer ?
#
loop_
_entity_poly.entity_id
_entity_poly.type
_entity_poly.pdbx_seq_one_letter_code
_entity_poly.pdbx_strand_id
1 'polypeptide(L)'
;MTIHAIERGIDYYLLDELLTAQERDVRDRTRAFCDEEIVPIINDYWERGEFPFELIPKLAALNLTGGTIKGYGCPGLSSVAVGIGAMELSRGDGSIETFLGVTSGLAMGSIYHCGSDEQRQQWLPAMARMEKIGAFALTEPTVGSNAAHIRSTAKRVGDRYVLNGAKKWIGNATFADVIVVWAQDEESGRMSGFLVEKGTPGFEATVIPGKIAKRALLNADITMTNVEVPETSRLPKANSFRDTAVILKNTRFGVACEAVGHAMAAFELARDYAMNREQFGRPIAGFQLIQSKLVQMLGEVTAMQLMVWRLCKINDEGEGRVTEGMASLAKAHCAAKARQVVALGREIMGGNGILLENHVARHFADMEAVYTYEGTNEINTLVVGREITGVQAFV
;
A
#
# COMPACT_ATOMS: atom_id res chain seq x y z
N MET A 1 -3.34 28.32 30.19
CA MET A 1 -2.76 27.27 29.38
C MET A 1 -3.51 27.27 28.06
N THR A 2 -2.85 27.54 26.97
CA THR A 2 -3.51 27.75 25.68
C THR A 2 -4.02 26.40 25.17
N ILE A 3 -5.33 26.28 24.97
CA ILE A 3 -6.10 25.13 24.47
C ILE A 3 -5.59 24.62 23.10
N HIS A 4 -4.81 25.45 22.38
CA HIS A 4 -4.33 25.19 21.01
C HIS A 4 -3.52 23.91 20.78
N ALA A 5 -2.88 23.32 21.79
CA ALA A 5 -2.08 22.10 21.59
C ALA A 5 -2.93 20.82 21.62
N ILE A 6 -4.07 20.82 22.32
CA ILE A 6 -5.00 19.66 22.35
C ILE A 6 -5.78 19.57 21.03
N GLU A 7 -6.15 20.71 20.46
CA GLU A 7 -6.88 20.79 19.19
C GLU A 7 -6.03 20.40 17.98
N ARG A 8 -4.70 20.51 18.06
CA ARG A 8 -3.78 20.16 16.96
C ARG A 8 -3.63 18.65 16.72
N GLY A 9 -3.95 17.83 17.70
CA GLY A 9 -3.87 16.37 17.57
C GLY A 9 -2.47 15.90 17.12
N ILE A 10 -2.40 15.22 15.97
CA ILE A 10 -1.17 14.76 15.35
C ILE A 10 -0.40 15.85 14.60
N ASP A 11 -1.06 16.97 14.27
CA ASP A 11 -0.40 18.09 13.58
C ASP A 11 0.30 19.05 14.57
N TYR A 12 1.09 18.47 15.47
CA TYR A 12 1.76 19.20 16.54
C TYR A 12 2.78 20.23 16.03
N TYR A 13 3.42 19.94 14.87
CA TYR A 13 4.40 20.81 14.21
C TYR A 13 3.84 21.61 13.06
N LEU A 14 2.50 21.73 12.94
CA LEU A 14 1.83 22.53 11.90
C LEU A 14 2.21 22.11 10.48
N LEU A 15 2.27 20.81 10.24
CA LEU A 15 2.59 20.25 8.92
C LEU A 15 1.56 20.65 7.85
N ASP A 16 0.35 20.95 8.26
CA ASP A 16 -0.72 21.50 7.41
C ASP A 16 -0.31 22.79 6.68
N GLU A 17 0.56 23.60 7.28
CA GLU A 17 1.10 24.81 6.64
C GLU A 17 1.98 24.50 5.41
N LEU A 18 2.53 23.29 5.34
CA LEU A 18 3.35 22.83 4.22
C LEU A 18 2.53 22.37 3.01
N LEU A 19 1.21 22.21 3.19
CA LEU A 19 0.32 21.65 2.18
C LEU A 19 -0.31 22.75 1.32
N THR A 20 -0.46 22.47 0.03
CA THR A 20 -1.29 23.28 -0.87
C THR A 20 -2.77 23.11 -0.54
N ALA A 21 -3.63 23.98 -1.09
CA ALA A 21 -5.07 23.87 -0.93
C ALA A 21 -5.62 22.54 -1.47
N GLN A 22 -5.08 22.03 -2.59
CA GLN A 22 -5.47 20.75 -3.19
C GLN A 22 -5.06 19.57 -2.30
N GLU A 23 -3.86 19.62 -1.72
CA GLU A 23 -3.36 18.56 -0.82
C GLU A 23 -4.20 18.50 0.48
N ARG A 24 -4.58 19.65 1.02
CA ARG A 24 -5.52 19.71 2.16
C ARG A 24 -6.91 19.19 1.82
N ASP A 25 -7.45 19.53 0.64
CA ASP A 25 -8.73 19.01 0.18
C ASP A 25 -8.72 17.47 0.08
N VAL A 26 -7.65 16.89 -0.49
CA VAL A 26 -7.47 15.43 -0.54
C VAL A 26 -7.46 14.83 0.86
N ARG A 27 -6.70 15.40 1.79
CA ARG A 27 -6.69 14.96 3.19
C ARG A 27 -8.08 14.98 3.80
N ASP A 28 -8.76 16.12 3.74
CA ASP A 28 -10.02 16.34 4.46
C ASP A 28 -11.12 15.43 3.96
N ARG A 29 -11.31 15.32 2.63
CA ARG A 29 -12.33 14.43 2.06
C ARG A 29 -12.01 12.95 2.28
N THR A 30 -10.71 12.56 2.25
CA THR A 30 -10.33 11.17 2.52
C THR A 30 -10.53 10.82 3.98
N ARG A 31 -10.18 11.73 4.90
CA ARG A 31 -10.43 11.57 6.33
C ARG A 31 -11.91 11.43 6.64
N ALA A 32 -12.74 12.35 6.12
CA ALA A 32 -14.19 12.30 6.29
C ALA A 32 -14.76 10.96 5.78
N PHE A 33 -14.35 10.52 4.60
CA PHE A 33 -14.75 9.23 4.05
C PHE A 33 -14.36 8.04 4.97
N CYS A 34 -13.15 8.07 5.52
CA CYS A 34 -12.72 7.02 6.44
C CYS A 34 -13.56 6.99 7.72
N ASP A 35 -13.80 8.16 8.32
CA ASP A 35 -14.53 8.27 9.58
C ASP A 35 -16.02 7.94 9.42
N GLU A 36 -16.63 8.29 8.29
CA GLU A 36 -18.06 8.10 8.02
C GLU A 36 -18.40 6.75 7.40
N GLU A 37 -17.52 6.21 6.54
CA GLU A 37 -17.86 5.07 5.70
C GLU A 37 -17.04 3.80 6.00
N ILE A 38 -15.76 3.93 6.39
CA ILE A 38 -14.89 2.78 6.66
C ILE A 38 -14.95 2.35 8.13
N VAL A 39 -14.60 3.26 9.04
CA VAL A 39 -14.43 2.95 10.47
C VAL A 39 -15.67 2.27 11.07
N PRO A 40 -16.90 2.69 10.75
CA PRO A 40 -18.10 2.09 11.35
C PRO A 40 -18.35 0.62 10.98
N ILE A 41 -17.85 0.14 9.85
CA ILE A 41 -18.16 -1.19 9.33
C ILE A 41 -16.99 -2.16 9.31
N ILE A 42 -15.76 -1.63 9.30
CA ILE A 42 -14.59 -2.43 8.90
C ILE A 42 -14.22 -3.53 9.89
N ASN A 43 -14.53 -3.38 11.18
CA ASN A 43 -14.24 -4.41 12.17
C ASN A 43 -14.95 -5.73 11.85
N ASP A 44 -16.21 -5.66 11.41
CA ASP A 44 -17.00 -6.84 11.04
C ASP A 44 -16.42 -7.54 9.81
N TYR A 45 -16.02 -6.78 8.78
CA TYR A 45 -15.36 -7.32 7.59
C TYR A 45 -13.99 -7.90 7.92
N TRP A 46 -13.21 -7.21 8.76
CA TRP A 46 -11.90 -7.67 9.20
C TRP A 46 -12.01 -8.99 9.99
N GLU A 47 -12.98 -9.11 10.88
CA GLU A 47 -13.21 -10.34 11.67
C GLU A 47 -13.61 -11.51 10.77
N ARG A 48 -14.52 -11.32 9.81
CA ARG A 48 -14.93 -12.35 8.86
C ARG A 48 -13.89 -12.65 7.78
N GLY A 49 -12.92 -11.75 7.57
CA GLY A 49 -11.95 -11.88 6.46
C GLY A 49 -12.58 -11.66 5.09
N GLU A 50 -13.54 -10.74 5.00
CA GLU A 50 -14.28 -10.37 3.81
C GLU A 50 -13.92 -8.95 3.36
N PHE A 51 -14.09 -8.67 2.06
CA PHE A 51 -13.88 -7.33 1.51
C PHE A 51 -15.23 -6.59 1.36
N PRO A 52 -15.33 -5.32 1.81
CA PRO A 52 -16.55 -4.50 1.70
C PRO A 52 -16.70 -3.93 0.27
N PHE A 53 -17.24 -4.71 -0.65
CA PHE A 53 -17.41 -4.34 -2.07
C PHE A 53 -18.25 -3.07 -2.26
N GLU A 54 -19.17 -2.77 -1.34
CA GLU A 54 -19.98 -1.56 -1.35
C GLU A 54 -19.17 -0.26 -1.19
N LEU A 55 -17.92 -0.34 -0.72
CA LEU A 55 -17.04 0.83 -0.66
C LEU A 55 -16.43 1.20 -2.01
N ILE A 56 -16.39 0.29 -3.01
CA ILE A 56 -15.74 0.55 -4.29
C ILE A 56 -16.28 1.81 -4.99
N PRO A 57 -17.60 1.99 -5.19
CA PRO A 57 -18.13 3.20 -5.84
C PRO A 57 -17.86 4.47 -5.00
N LYS A 58 -17.82 4.37 -3.69
CA LYS A 58 -17.52 5.49 -2.79
C LYS A 58 -16.03 5.87 -2.84
N LEU A 59 -15.13 4.87 -2.92
CA LEU A 59 -13.70 5.09 -3.15
C LEU A 59 -13.44 5.74 -4.51
N ALA A 60 -14.17 5.33 -5.57
CA ALA A 60 -14.08 5.95 -6.87
C ALA A 60 -14.40 7.46 -6.81
N ALA A 61 -15.41 7.86 -6.02
CA ALA A 61 -15.79 9.25 -5.82
C ALA A 61 -14.70 10.10 -5.16
N LEU A 62 -13.77 9.49 -4.41
CA LEU A 62 -12.59 10.19 -3.88
C LEU A 62 -11.61 10.64 -4.96
N ASN A 63 -11.72 10.12 -6.18
CA ASN A 63 -10.84 10.46 -7.31
C ASN A 63 -9.33 10.37 -6.94
N LEU A 64 -8.93 9.25 -6.33
CA LEU A 64 -7.54 8.96 -5.94
C LEU A 64 -6.90 7.89 -6.83
N THR A 65 -7.73 7.13 -7.59
CA THR A 65 -7.28 5.99 -8.39
C THR A 65 -6.43 6.46 -9.57
N GLY A 66 -5.25 5.87 -9.74
CA GLY A 66 -4.26 6.34 -10.73
C GLY A 66 -3.71 7.73 -10.39
N GLY A 67 -3.63 8.07 -9.10
CA GLY A 67 -3.48 9.41 -8.56
C GLY A 67 -2.43 10.27 -9.26
N THR A 68 -1.22 9.77 -9.53
CA THR A 68 -0.14 10.52 -10.20
C THR A 68 -0.13 10.39 -11.72
N ILE A 69 -0.97 9.50 -12.29
CA ILE A 69 -1.02 9.28 -13.74
C ILE A 69 -1.65 10.51 -14.43
N LYS A 70 -0.99 10.99 -15.46
CA LYS A 70 -1.49 12.11 -16.28
C LYS A 70 -2.24 11.60 -17.49
N GLY A 71 -3.45 12.12 -17.72
CA GLY A 71 -4.32 11.68 -18.80
C GLY A 71 -5.17 10.47 -18.42
N TYR A 72 -5.83 9.87 -19.39
CA TYR A 72 -6.66 8.65 -19.26
C TYR A 72 -7.79 8.75 -18.23
N GLY A 73 -8.28 9.96 -17.94
CA GLY A 73 -9.28 10.18 -16.89
C GLY A 73 -8.77 10.09 -15.46
N CYS A 74 -7.47 9.92 -15.27
CA CYS A 74 -6.81 9.94 -13.97
C CYS A 74 -6.64 11.37 -13.44
N PRO A 75 -6.59 11.60 -12.12
CA PRO A 75 -6.63 12.94 -11.54
C PRO A 75 -5.34 13.74 -11.70
N GLY A 76 -4.18 13.10 -11.94
CA GLY A 76 -2.89 13.78 -12.11
C GLY A 76 -2.43 14.57 -10.89
N LEU A 77 -2.70 14.08 -9.70
CA LEU A 77 -2.36 14.68 -8.40
C LEU A 77 -0.84 14.74 -8.17
N SER A 78 -0.43 15.62 -7.24
CA SER A 78 0.93 15.58 -6.71
C SER A 78 1.19 14.28 -5.92
N SER A 79 2.46 13.87 -5.84
CA SER A 79 2.86 12.74 -4.99
C SER A 79 2.55 12.99 -3.52
N VAL A 80 2.60 14.26 -3.09
CA VAL A 80 2.19 14.66 -1.73
C VAL A 80 0.71 14.37 -1.52
N ALA A 81 -0.17 14.76 -2.46
CA ALA A 81 -1.61 14.51 -2.35
C ALA A 81 -1.92 13.01 -2.32
N VAL A 82 -1.27 12.20 -3.18
CA VAL A 82 -1.42 10.74 -3.18
C VAL A 82 -0.92 10.12 -1.87
N GLY A 83 0.24 10.57 -1.38
CA GLY A 83 0.80 10.10 -0.10
C GLY A 83 -0.10 10.42 1.09
N ILE A 84 -0.69 11.63 1.12
CA ILE A 84 -1.67 12.03 2.14
C ILE A 84 -2.94 11.16 2.05
N GLY A 85 -3.45 10.92 0.84
CA GLY A 85 -4.57 10.02 0.64
C GLY A 85 -4.29 8.61 1.18
N ALA A 86 -3.11 8.06 0.93
CA ALA A 86 -2.68 6.77 1.47
C ALA A 86 -2.57 6.78 3.01
N MET A 87 -2.03 7.86 3.61
CA MET A 87 -1.98 8.01 5.08
C MET A 87 -3.39 8.02 5.68
N GLU A 88 -4.32 8.80 5.14
CA GLU A 88 -5.68 8.88 5.67
C GLU A 88 -6.48 7.60 5.46
N LEU A 89 -6.36 6.94 4.31
CA LEU A 89 -6.98 5.62 4.08
C LEU A 89 -6.45 4.59 5.07
N SER A 90 -5.13 4.53 5.30
CA SER A 90 -4.53 3.61 6.25
C SER A 90 -4.89 3.93 7.69
N ARG A 91 -5.11 5.22 8.02
CA ARG A 91 -5.65 5.64 9.31
C ARG A 91 -7.05 5.07 9.54
N GLY A 92 -7.87 5.02 8.50
CA GLY A 92 -9.17 4.35 8.55
C GLY A 92 -9.04 2.83 8.59
N ASP A 93 -8.43 2.25 7.55
CA ASP A 93 -8.12 0.82 7.47
C ASP A 93 -7.07 0.50 6.40
N GLY A 94 -6.06 -0.24 6.77
CA GLY A 94 -5.00 -0.60 5.86
C GLY A 94 -5.38 -1.62 4.79
N SER A 95 -6.44 -2.42 4.96
CA SER A 95 -6.92 -3.32 3.91
C SER A 95 -7.49 -2.54 2.73
N ILE A 96 -8.21 -1.45 3.02
CA ILE A 96 -8.82 -0.57 2.01
C ILE A 96 -7.74 0.23 1.27
N GLU A 97 -6.73 0.74 2.00
CA GLU A 97 -5.58 1.39 1.37
C GLU A 97 -4.86 0.42 0.42
N THR A 98 -4.53 -0.80 0.90
CA THR A 98 -3.83 -1.79 0.08
C THR A 98 -4.64 -2.22 -1.15
N PHE A 99 -5.97 -2.34 -1.04
CA PHE A 99 -6.85 -2.57 -2.20
C PHE A 99 -6.67 -1.49 -3.27
N LEU A 100 -6.71 -0.22 -2.85
CA LEU A 100 -6.50 0.91 -3.76
C LEU A 100 -5.07 0.92 -4.30
N GLY A 101 -4.06 0.72 -3.46
CA GLY A 101 -2.64 0.70 -3.83
C GLY A 101 -2.30 -0.37 -4.87
N VAL A 102 -2.88 -1.57 -4.73
CA VAL A 102 -2.71 -2.66 -5.72
C VAL A 102 -3.32 -2.27 -7.08
N THR A 103 -4.53 -1.73 -7.09
CA THR A 103 -5.19 -1.31 -8.34
C THR A 103 -4.47 -0.11 -8.96
N SER A 104 -4.27 0.96 -8.19
CA SER A 104 -3.77 2.26 -8.62
C SER A 104 -2.25 2.25 -8.87
N GLY A 105 -1.47 1.86 -7.86
CA GLY A 105 -0.01 1.94 -7.91
C GLY A 105 0.62 0.81 -8.73
N LEU A 106 0.21 -0.43 -8.46
CA LEU A 106 0.84 -1.60 -9.05
C LEU A 106 0.26 -1.94 -10.42
N ALA A 107 -1.05 -2.19 -10.53
CA ALA A 107 -1.65 -2.62 -11.79
C ALA A 107 -1.68 -1.48 -12.83
N MET A 108 -2.30 -0.34 -12.49
CA MET A 108 -2.35 0.82 -13.39
C MET A 108 -0.94 1.36 -13.66
N GLY A 109 -0.06 1.40 -12.67
CA GLY A 109 1.35 1.79 -12.84
C GLY A 109 2.07 0.90 -13.85
N SER A 110 1.86 -0.42 -13.81
CA SER A 110 2.42 -1.36 -14.78
C SER A 110 1.94 -1.08 -16.21
N ILE A 111 0.63 -0.88 -16.38
CA ILE A 111 0.03 -0.57 -17.68
C ILE A 111 0.52 0.80 -18.18
N TYR A 112 0.62 1.79 -17.30
CA TYR A 112 1.06 3.14 -17.66
C TYR A 112 2.52 3.18 -18.11
N HIS A 113 3.44 2.54 -17.36
CA HIS A 113 4.87 2.57 -17.66
C HIS A 113 5.26 1.56 -18.75
N CYS A 114 4.69 0.37 -18.74
CA CYS A 114 5.12 -0.74 -19.57
C CYS A 114 4.17 -1.08 -20.75
N GLY A 115 2.95 -0.57 -20.74
CA GLY A 115 1.95 -0.84 -21.75
C GLY A 115 2.15 -0.08 -23.06
N SER A 116 1.48 -0.55 -24.13
CA SER A 116 1.29 0.19 -25.37
C SER A 116 0.26 1.31 -25.17
N ASP A 117 0.13 2.19 -26.18
CA ASP A 117 -0.90 3.25 -26.14
C ASP A 117 -2.31 2.67 -26.19
N GLU A 118 -2.52 1.59 -26.95
CA GLU A 118 -3.79 0.86 -27.03
C GLU A 118 -4.16 0.24 -25.68
N GLN A 119 -3.20 -0.41 -25.00
CA GLN A 119 -3.42 -0.98 -23.66
C GLN A 119 -3.75 0.09 -22.63
N ARG A 120 -3.06 1.25 -22.66
CA ARG A 120 -3.37 2.38 -21.79
C ARG A 120 -4.77 2.92 -22.03
N GLN A 121 -5.17 3.10 -23.31
CA GLN A 121 -6.51 3.59 -23.66
C GLN A 121 -7.60 2.59 -23.30
N GLN A 122 -7.33 1.30 -23.43
CA GLN A 122 -8.28 0.23 -23.09
C GLN A 122 -8.56 0.15 -21.58
N TRP A 123 -7.52 0.20 -20.77
CA TRP A 123 -7.63 -0.15 -19.35
C TRP A 123 -7.72 1.05 -18.41
N LEU A 124 -6.83 2.04 -18.56
CA LEU A 124 -6.67 3.10 -17.55
C LEU A 124 -7.94 3.93 -17.30
N PRO A 125 -8.76 4.32 -18.34
CA PRO A 125 -9.94 5.12 -18.08
C PRO A 125 -11.01 4.42 -17.23
N ALA A 126 -11.25 3.13 -17.47
CA ALA A 126 -12.21 2.36 -16.68
C ALA A 126 -11.68 2.04 -15.29
N MET A 127 -10.37 1.80 -15.16
CA MET A 127 -9.71 1.61 -13.85
C MET A 127 -9.71 2.90 -13.03
N ALA A 128 -9.49 4.06 -13.63
CA ALA A 128 -9.55 5.35 -12.94
C ALA A 128 -10.92 5.59 -12.27
N ARG A 129 -12.00 5.10 -12.89
CA ARG A 129 -13.37 5.15 -12.33
C ARG A 129 -13.74 3.93 -11.48
N MET A 130 -12.78 3.02 -11.22
CA MET A 130 -13.00 1.75 -10.52
C MET A 130 -14.11 0.87 -11.13
N GLU A 131 -14.45 1.07 -12.40
CA GLU A 131 -15.31 0.17 -13.18
C GLU A 131 -14.59 -1.13 -13.53
N LYS A 132 -13.26 -1.08 -13.52
CA LYS A 132 -12.34 -2.21 -13.68
C LYS A 132 -11.30 -2.21 -12.58
N ILE A 133 -11.13 -3.37 -11.95
CA ILE A 133 -10.19 -3.58 -10.86
C ILE A 133 -8.96 -4.33 -11.37
N GLY A 134 -7.79 -3.90 -10.91
CA GLY A 134 -6.52 -4.52 -11.25
C GLY A 134 -5.89 -5.31 -10.12
N ALA A 135 -5.08 -6.30 -10.49
CA ALA A 135 -4.19 -7.03 -9.59
C ALA A 135 -2.77 -7.10 -10.17
N PHE A 136 -1.79 -7.39 -9.30
CA PHE A 136 -0.38 -7.46 -9.68
C PHE A 136 0.24 -8.77 -9.16
N ALA A 137 0.60 -9.66 -10.07
CA ALA A 137 1.04 -11.02 -9.78
C ALA A 137 2.52 -11.22 -10.06
N LEU A 138 3.38 -10.87 -9.08
CA LEU A 138 4.83 -11.04 -9.13
C LEU A 138 5.28 -12.21 -8.23
N THR A 139 5.01 -12.12 -6.94
CA THR A 139 5.47 -13.06 -5.91
C THR A 139 4.97 -14.49 -6.15
N GLU A 140 5.82 -15.48 -5.91
CA GLU A 140 5.53 -16.89 -6.06
C GLU A 140 5.64 -17.67 -4.74
N PRO A 141 5.07 -18.87 -4.61
CA PRO A 141 5.14 -19.65 -3.37
C PRO A 141 6.56 -19.84 -2.84
N THR A 142 7.57 -19.94 -3.74
CA THR A 142 8.97 -20.17 -3.39
C THR A 142 9.89 -19.00 -3.69
N VAL A 143 9.37 -17.89 -4.22
CA VAL A 143 10.14 -16.73 -4.65
C VAL A 143 9.47 -15.44 -4.15
N GLY A 144 10.01 -14.86 -3.07
CA GLY A 144 9.59 -13.58 -2.50
C GLY A 144 10.68 -12.52 -2.68
N SER A 145 11.64 -12.47 -1.76
CA SER A 145 12.72 -11.46 -1.76
C SER A 145 13.59 -11.50 -3.02
N ASN A 146 13.79 -12.66 -3.62
CA ASN A 146 14.54 -12.83 -4.88
C ASN A 146 13.64 -12.67 -6.11
N ALA A 147 12.86 -11.61 -6.16
CA ALA A 147 11.82 -11.39 -7.18
C ALA A 147 12.34 -11.33 -8.63
N ALA A 148 13.63 -11.10 -8.82
CA ALA A 148 14.25 -11.16 -10.15
C ALA A 148 14.30 -12.59 -10.74
N HIS A 149 14.14 -13.63 -9.91
CA HIS A 149 14.28 -15.04 -10.30
C HIS A 149 12.96 -15.82 -10.13
N ILE A 150 11.84 -15.22 -10.54
CA ILE A 150 10.55 -15.91 -10.61
C ILE A 150 10.63 -17.12 -11.55
N ARG A 151 9.76 -18.11 -11.31
CA ARG A 151 9.77 -19.41 -12.01
C ARG A 151 8.60 -19.60 -12.97
N SER A 152 7.54 -18.79 -12.86
CA SER A 152 6.45 -18.80 -13.85
C SER A 152 7.01 -18.47 -15.21
N THR A 153 6.55 -19.19 -16.26
CA THR A 153 7.07 -19.07 -17.62
C THR A 153 6.00 -18.53 -18.57
N ALA A 154 6.47 -17.94 -19.67
CA ALA A 154 5.68 -17.50 -20.80
C ALA A 154 6.34 -18.04 -22.08
N LYS A 155 5.68 -18.98 -22.77
CA LYS A 155 6.16 -19.55 -24.02
C LYS A 155 5.41 -18.98 -25.18
N ARG A 156 6.13 -18.43 -26.18
CA ARG A 156 5.50 -17.94 -27.42
C ARG A 156 5.09 -19.12 -28.31
N VAL A 157 3.84 -19.11 -28.78
CA VAL A 157 3.28 -20.08 -29.72
C VAL A 157 2.50 -19.33 -30.79
N GLY A 158 3.14 -19.06 -31.92
CA GLY A 158 2.57 -18.24 -33.00
C GLY A 158 2.35 -16.80 -32.55
N ASP A 159 1.09 -16.36 -32.56
CA ASP A 159 0.62 -15.03 -32.17
C ASP A 159 0.13 -14.97 -30.71
N ARG A 160 0.44 -15.99 -29.91
CA ARG A 160 0.01 -16.11 -28.50
C ARG A 160 1.17 -16.41 -27.58
N TYR A 161 0.94 -16.18 -26.29
CA TYR A 161 1.79 -16.69 -25.20
C TYR A 161 1.00 -17.69 -24.36
N VAL A 162 1.67 -18.75 -23.93
CA VAL A 162 1.17 -19.76 -22.98
C VAL A 162 1.88 -19.57 -21.66
N LEU A 163 1.12 -19.18 -20.62
CA LEU A 163 1.64 -18.93 -19.29
C LEU A 163 1.45 -20.17 -18.41
N ASN A 164 2.51 -20.55 -17.67
CA ASN A 164 2.48 -21.63 -16.69
C ASN A 164 3.19 -21.21 -15.40
N GLY A 165 2.69 -21.66 -14.25
CA GLY A 165 3.29 -21.41 -12.95
C GLY A 165 2.28 -21.11 -11.86
N ALA A 166 2.78 -20.53 -10.76
CA ALA A 166 1.97 -20.18 -9.60
C ALA A 166 2.37 -18.82 -9.03
N LYS A 167 1.41 -18.09 -8.47
CA LYS A 167 1.63 -16.82 -7.76
C LYS A 167 1.03 -16.90 -6.36
N LYS A 168 1.58 -16.11 -5.43
CA LYS A 168 1.15 -16.12 -4.03
C LYS A 168 1.04 -14.70 -3.48
N TRP A 169 0.12 -14.52 -2.54
CA TRP A 169 -0.15 -13.23 -1.87
C TRP A 169 -0.72 -12.15 -2.79
N ILE A 170 -1.42 -12.51 -3.85
CA ILE A 170 -1.88 -11.55 -4.86
C ILE A 170 -3.19 -10.91 -4.41
N GLY A 171 -3.12 -9.63 -4.02
CA GLY A 171 -4.29 -8.82 -3.65
C GLY A 171 -5.23 -8.65 -4.83
N ASN A 172 -6.54 -8.65 -4.57
CA ASN A 172 -7.63 -8.45 -5.54
C ASN A 172 -7.82 -9.58 -6.57
N ALA A 173 -6.91 -10.54 -6.71
CA ALA A 173 -6.87 -11.46 -7.85
C ALA A 173 -8.13 -12.31 -8.03
N THR A 174 -8.90 -12.58 -6.96
CA THR A 174 -10.14 -13.38 -7.05
C THR A 174 -11.29 -12.65 -7.73
N PHE A 175 -11.25 -11.33 -7.81
CA PHE A 175 -12.32 -10.52 -8.38
C PHE A 175 -11.84 -9.47 -9.41
N ALA A 176 -10.52 -9.25 -9.53
CA ALA A 176 -9.94 -8.30 -10.48
C ALA A 176 -10.35 -8.59 -11.91
N ASP A 177 -10.60 -7.56 -12.70
CA ASP A 177 -10.91 -7.65 -14.13
C ASP A 177 -9.68 -7.93 -14.99
N VAL A 178 -8.51 -7.43 -14.55
CA VAL A 178 -7.22 -7.64 -15.19
C VAL A 178 -6.12 -7.87 -14.17
N ILE A 179 -5.31 -8.87 -14.42
CA ILE A 179 -4.15 -9.21 -13.59
C ILE A 179 -2.88 -8.99 -14.41
N VAL A 180 -1.98 -8.15 -13.90
CA VAL A 180 -0.62 -8.02 -14.47
C VAL A 180 0.22 -9.18 -13.95
N VAL A 181 0.46 -10.16 -14.80
CA VAL A 181 1.26 -11.35 -14.48
C VAL A 181 2.70 -11.16 -14.98
N TRP A 182 3.67 -11.32 -14.08
CA TRP A 182 5.08 -11.33 -14.44
C TRP A 182 5.56 -12.77 -14.60
N ALA A 183 6.20 -13.07 -15.74
CA ALA A 183 6.71 -14.40 -16.07
C ALA A 183 8.05 -14.31 -16.81
N GLN A 184 8.84 -15.39 -16.77
CA GLN A 184 10.04 -15.52 -17.57
C GLN A 184 9.64 -15.91 -19.00
N ASP A 185 9.98 -15.07 -19.96
CA ASP A 185 9.83 -15.37 -21.39
C ASP A 185 10.88 -16.44 -21.76
N GLU A 186 10.43 -17.62 -22.18
CA GLU A 186 11.29 -18.76 -22.45
C GLU A 186 12.22 -18.52 -23.66
N GLU A 187 11.82 -17.68 -24.62
CA GLU A 187 12.62 -17.38 -25.81
C GLU A 187 13.76 -16.40 -25.46
N SER A 188 13.46 -15.32 -24.75
CA SER A 188 14.45 -14.29 -24.42
C SER A 188 15.20 -14.55 -23.11
N GLY A 189 14.69 -15.44 -22.24
CA GLY A 189 15.17 -15.65 -20.87
C GLY A 189 14.99 -14.44 -19.96
N ARG A 190 14.12 -13.48 -20.32
CA ARG A 190 13.91 -12.23 -19.60
C ARG A 190 12.51 -12.18 -18.95
N MET A 191 12.41 -11.46 -17.86
CA MET A 191 11.12 -11.18 -17.24
C MET A 191 10.28 -10.27 -18.13
N SER A 192 9.03 -10.67 -18.36
CA SER A 192 8.03 -9.92 -19.13
C SER A 192 6.72 -9.84 -18.36
N GLY A 193 5.93 -8.79 -18.61
CA GLY A 193 4.60 -8.61 -18.02
C GLY A 193 3.50 -8.93 -19.02
N PHE A 194 2.43 -9.55 -18.55
CA PHE A 194 1.28 -9.96 -19.36
C PHE A 194 -0.02 -9.54 -18.68
N LEU A 195 -0.97 -9.04 -19.45
CA LEU A 195 -2.34 -8.74 -19.01
C LEU A 195 -3.19 -10.00 -19.16
N VAL A 196 -3.61 -10.59 -18.05
CA VAL A 196 -4.52 -11.72 -18.01
C VAL A 196 -5.89 -11.24 -17.57
N GLU A 197 -6.90 -11.40 -18.42
CA GLU A 197 -8.26 -10.97 -18.13
C GLU A 197 -8.99 -11.98 -17.26
N LYS A 198 -9.96 -11.50 -16.48
CA LYS A 198 -10.85 -12.36 -15.69
C LYS A 198 -11.53 -13.41 -16.56
N GLY A 199 -11.53 -14.65 -16.10
CA GLY A 199 -12.17 -15.77 -16.79
C GLY A 199 -11.32 -16.41 -17.90
N THR A 200 -10.05 -16.01 -18.07
CA THR A 200 -9.12 -16.69 -18.99
C THR A 200 -8.96 -18.17 -18.57
N PRO A 201 -9.20 -19.14 -19.48
CA PRO A 201 -9.08 -20.57 -19.17
C PRO A 201 -7.70 -20.95 -18.63
N GLY A 202 -7.67 -21.83 -17.63
CA GLY A 202 -6.44 -22.28 -16.99
C GLY A 202 -5.87 -21.31 -15.92
N PHE A 203 -6.49 -20.14 -15.74
CA PHE A 203 -6.15 -19.21 -14.65
C PHE A 203 -7.11 -19.39 -13.50
N GLU A 204 -6.58 -19.83 -12.34
CA GLU A 204 -7.35 -20.03 -11.11
C GLU A 204 -6.78 -19.19 -9.98
N ALA A 205 -7.65 -18.46 -9.27
CA ALA A 205 -7.29 -17.67 -8.10
C ALA A 205 -8.13 -18.09 -6.89
N THR A 206 -7.47 -18.47 -5.78
CA THR A 206 -8.12 -18.93 -4.55
C THR A 206 -7.71 -18.07 -3.38
N VAL A 207 -8.68 -17.61 -2.58
CA VAL A 207 -8.41 -16.78 -1.39
C VAL A 207 -7.52 -17.53 -0.39
N ILE A 208 -6.49 -16.87 0.11
CA ILE A 208 -5.63 -17.37 1.19
C ILE A 208 -6.35 -17.14 2.52
N PRO A 209 -6.74 -18.21 3.24
CA PRO A 209 -7.40 -18.10 4.53
C PRO A 209 -6.42 -17.85 5.69
N GLY A 210 -6.95 -17.52 6.88
CA GLY A 210 -6.21 -17.57 8.14
C GLY A 210 -5.17 -16.46 8.35
N LYS A 211 -5.21 -15.38 7.60
CA LYS A 211 -4.33 -14.21 7.84
C LYS A 211 -4.64 -13.55 9.17
N ILE A 212 -3.61 -13.06 9.85
CA ILE A 212 -3.75 -12.23 11.07
C ILE A 212 -3.71 -10.74 10.75
N ALA A 213 -3.38 -10.36 9.51
CA ALA A 213 -3.20 -8.98 9.07
C ALA A 213 -3.93 -8.73 7.75
N LYS A 214 -4.35 -7.49 7.50
CA LYS A 214 -5.05 -7.09 6.27
C LYS A 214 -6.20 -8.06 5.95
N ARG A 215 -6.99 -8.40 6.97
CA ARG A 215 -7.99 -9.45 6.85
C ARG A 215 -9.16 -9.06 5.94
N ALA A 216 -9.48 -7.76 5.87
CA ALA A 216 -10.49 -7.24 4.95
C ALA A 216 -9.96 -7.01 3.51
N LEU A 217 -8.76 -7.48 3.17
CA LEU A 217 -8.23 -7.57 1.82
C LEU A 217 -8.18 -9.03 1.39
N LEU A 218 -8.72 -9.37 0.22
CA LEU A 218 -8.66 -10.73 -0.33
C LEU A 218 -7.34 -10.93 -1.08
N ASN A 219 -6.37 -11.58 -0.44
CA ASN A 219 -5.17 -12.08 -1.09
C ASN A 219 -5.41 -13.49 -1.63
N ALA A 220 -4.82 -13.82 -2.77
CA ALA A 220 -4.99 -15.11 -3.41
C ALA A 220 -3.68 -15.84 -3.69
N ASP A 221 -3.77 -17.16 -3.70
CA ASP A 221 -2.90 -18.04 -4.45
C ASP A 221 -3.43 -18.14 -5.88
N ILE A 222 -2.54 -18.09 -6.88
CA ILE A 222 -2.88 -18.25 -8.30
C ILE A 222 -2.16 -19.47 -8.85
N THR A 223 -2.89 -20.28 -9.63
CA THR A 223 -2.35 -21.34 -10.45
C THR A 223 -2.61 -21.03 -11.91
N MET A 224 -1.59 -21.18 -12.76
CA MET A 224 -1.66 -21.00 -14.20
C MET A 224 -1.28 -22.29 -14.87
N THR A 225 -2.22 -22.88 -15.62
CA THR A 225 -2.01 -24.13 -16.37
C THR A 225 -2.39 -23.90 -17.81
N ASN A 226 -1.39 -23.76 -18.68
CA ASN A 226 -1.55 -23.49 -20.11
C ASN A 226 -2.49 -22.29 -20.36
N VAL A 227 -2.29 -21.19 -19.62
CA VAL A 227 -3.08 -19.97 -19.79
C VAL A 227 -2.66 -19.29 -21.10
N GLU A 228 -3.55 -19.30 -22.08
CA GLU A 228 -3.29 -18.68 -23.38
C GLU A 228 -3.73 -17.20 -23.37
N VAL A 229 -2.82 -16.32 -23.76
CA VAL A 229 -3.09 -14.90 -23.98
C VAL A 229 -2.57 -14.47 -25.36
N PRO A 230 -3.27 -13.55 -26.07
CA PRO A 230 -2.76 -13.03 -27.35
C PRO A 230 -1.47 -12.23 -27.14
N GLU A 231 -0.64 -12.12 -28.19
CA GLU A 231 0.59 -11.30 -28.14
C GLU A 231 0.33 -9.85 -27.70
N THR A 232 -0.85 -9.32 -28.03
CA THR A 232 -1.29 -7.98 -27.63
C THR A 232 -1.50 -7.82 -26.13
N SER A 233 -1.56 -8.89 -25.36
CA SER A 233 -1.59 -8.87 -23.89
C SER A 233 -0.22 -8.68 -23.25
N ARG A 234 0.88 -8.89 -23.99
CA ARG A 234 2.22 -8.61 -23.49
C ARG A 234 2.43 -7.10 -23.34
N LEU A 235 2.98 -6.68 -22.22
CA LEU A 235 3.38 -5.30 -22.00
C LEU A 235 4.70 -5.03 -22.77
N PRO A 236 4.69 -4.26 -23.86
CA PRO A 236 5.84 -4.20 -24.78
C PRO A 236 7.10 -3.57 -24.19
N LYS A 237 6.96 -2.76 -23.14
CA LYS A 237 8.07 -2.12 -22.45
C LYS A 237 8.54 -2.86 -21.19
N ALA A 238 7.93 -4.01 -20.85
CA ALA A 238 8.31 -4.89 -19.75
C ALA A 238 9.27 -5.97 -20.27
N ASN A 239 10.58 -5.70 -20.28
CA ASN A 239 11.60 -6.55 -20.89
C ASN A 239 12.70 -7.01 -19.92
N SER A 240 12.57 -6.65 -18.63
CA SER A 240 13.55 -7.02 -17.61
C SER A 240 12.99 -6.76 -16.20
N PHE A 241 13.65 -7.30 -15.18
CA PHE A 241 13.32 -6.94 -13.78
C PHE A 241 13.49 -5.43 -13.48
N ARG A 242 14.31 -4.69 -14.24
CA ARG A 242 14.47 -3.24 -14.06
C ARG A 242 13.15 -2.50 -14.28
N ASP A 243 12.35 -2.95 -15.24
CA ASP A 243 11.06 -2.33 -15.55
C ASP A 243 10.05 -2.57 -14.41
N THR A 244 10.05 -3.77 -13.83
CA THR A 244 9.31 -4.07 -12.60
C THR A 244 9.82 -3.26 -11.41
N ALA A 245 11.14 -3.09 -11.28
CA ALA A 245 11.76 -2.34 -10.18
C ALA A 245 11.36 -0.85 -10.17
N VAL A 246 11.12 -0.25 -11.35
CA VAL A 246 10.58 1.13 -11.43
C VAL A 246 9.19 1.21 -10.80
N ILE A 247 8.32 0.23 -11.08
CA ILE A 247 6.97 0.17 -10.50
C ILE A 247 7.06 -0.01 -8.99
N LEU A 248 7.86 -0.99 -8.53
CA LEU A 248 8.07 -1.24 -7.10
C LEU A 248 8.68 -0.04 -6.37
N LYS A 249 9.60 0.71 -7.00
CA LYS A 249 10.13 1.95 -6.41
C LYS A 249 9.03 2.97 -6.18
N ASN A 250 8.14 3.15 -7.16
CA ASN A 250 7.04 4.12 -7.08
C ASN A 250 5.99 3.72 -6.03
N THR A 251 5.79 2.43 -5.77
CA THR A 251 4.83 1.95 -4.75
C THR A 251 5.42 1.90 -3.34
N ARG A 252 6.74 1.73 -3.17
CA ARG A 252 7.39 1.70 -1.85
C ARG A 252 7.19 2.97 -1.03
N PHE A 253 7.17 4.15 -1.64
CA PHE A 253 6.88 5.36 -0.89
C PHE A 253 5.41 5.40 -0.43
N GLY A 254 4.48 4.86 -1.22
CA GLY A 254 3.09 4.66 -0.83
C GLY A 254 2.98 3.80 0.44
N VAL A 255 3.73 2.70 0.50
CA VAL A 255 3.79 1.84 1.71
C VAL A 255 4.43 2.57 2.90
N ALA A 256 5.38 3.48 2.68
CA ALA A 256 5.88 4.32 3.77
C ALA A 256 4.78 5.25 4.30
N CYS A 257 3.97 5.85 3.42
CA CYS A 257 2.81 6.66 3.81
C CYS A 257 1.74 5.82 4.53
N GLU A 258 1.47 4.61 4.04
CA GLU A 258 0.58 3.64 4.68
C GLU A 258 0.99 3.35 6.13
N ALA A 259 2.28 3.09 6.37
CA ALA A 259 2.81 2.87 7.71
C ALA A 259 2.58 4.07 8.64
N VAL A 260 2.74 5.30 8.11
CA VAL A 260 2.44 6.53 8.85
C VAL A 260 0.97 6.59 9.24
N GLY A 261 0.04 6.26 8.33
CA GLY A 261 -1.39 6.24 8.61
C GLY A 261 -1.78 5.31 9.76
N HIS A 262 -1.23 4.11 9.80
CA HIS A 262 -1.40 3.19 10.94
C HIS A 262 -0.89 3.77 12.26
N ALA A 263 0.27 4.45 12.24
CA ALA A 263 0.83 5.08 13.42
C ALA A 263 0.00 6.28 13.89
N MET A 264 -0.55 7.08 12.95
CA MET A 264 -1.47 8.17 13.22
C MET A 264 -2.71 7.66 13.96
N ALA A 265 -3.37 6.62 13.40
CA ALA A 265 -4.55 6.00 14.03
C ALA A 265 -4.25 5.52 15.45
N ALA A 266 -3.15 4.78 15.63
CA ALA A 266 -2.78 4.23 16.94
C ALA A 266 -2.51 5.33 17.98
N PHE A 267 -1.90 6.45 17.57
CA PHE A 267 -1.69 7.60 18.46
C PHE A 267 -3.01 8.29 18.84
N GLU A 268 -3.87 8.60 17.86
CA GLU A 268 -5.18 9.23 18.10
C GLU A 268 -6.03 8.38 19.05
N LEU A 269 -6.20 7.09 18.75
CA LEU A 269 -6.96 6.15 19.54
C LEU A 269 -6.40 6.01 20.98
N ALA A 270 -5.08 5.89 21.12
CA ALA A 270 -4.45 5.75 22.43
C ALA A 270 -4.55 7.02 23.28
N ARG A 271 -4.38 8.20 22.66
CA ARG A 271 -4.54 9.50 23.33
C ARG A 271 -5.97 9.68 23.83
N ASP A 272 -6.94 9.45 22.97
CA ASP A 272 -8.35 9.63 23.29
C ASP A 272 -8.80 8.64 24.37
N TYR A 273 -8.35 7.38 24.26
CA TYR A 273 -8.56 6.42 25.32
C TYR A 273 -7.94 6.84 26.65
N ALA A 274 -6.69 7.32 26.63
CA ALA A 274 -5.99 7.73 27.87
C ALA A 274 -6.63 8.96 28.53
N MET A 275 -7.22 9.85 27.75
CA MET A 275 -7.94 11.04 28.25
C MET A 275 -9.28 10.67 28.92
N ASN A 276 -9.93 9.60 28.46
CA ASN A 276 -11.27 9.20 28.92
C ASN A 276 -11.24 8.04 29.94
N ARG A 277 -10.20 7.20 29.94
CA ARG A 277 -10.08 6.06 30.83
C ARG A 277 -9.57 6.50 32.19
N GLU A 278 -10.34 6.24 33.23
CA GLU A 278 -9.94 6.54 34.62
C GLU A 278 -9.40 5.31 35.35
N GLN A 279 -8.33 5.50 36.08
CA GLN A 279 -7.78 4.60 37.09
C GLN A 279 -7.21 5.43 38.25
N PHE A 280 -7.30 4.90 39.48
CA PHE A 280 -6.82 5.61 40.67
C PHE A 280 -7.42 7.01 40.82
N GLY A 281 -8.71 7.18 40.43
CA GLY A 281 -9.49 8.40 40.59
C GLY A 281 -9.18 9.53 39.61
N ARG A 282 -8.46 9.25 38.49
CA ARG A 282 -8.18 10.25 37.44
C ARG A 282 -7.93 9.60 36.08
N PRO A 283 -8.05 10.36 34.97
CA PRO A 283 -7.67 9.89 33.64
C PRO A 283 -6.24 9.35 33.63
N ILE A 284 -6.04 8.21 32.90
CA ILE A 284 -4.70 7.59 32.83
C ILE A 284 -3.69 8.47 32.10
N ALA A 285 -4.12 9.41 31.26
CA ALA A 285 -3.27 10.43 30.64
C ALA A 285 -2.52 11.31 31.70
N GLY A 286 -2.98 11.33 32.95
CA GLY A 286 -2.32 12.05 34.05
C GLY A 286 -1.13 11.30 34.67
N PHE A 287 -0.80 10.08 34.20
CA PHE A 287 0.35 9.32 34.73
C PHE A 287 1.57 9.46 33.84
N GLN A 288 2.73 9.65 34.47
CA GLN A 288 4.01 9.92 33.79
C GLN A 288 4.37 8.84 32.74
N LEU A 289 4.16 7.56 33.04
CA LEU A 289 4.50 6.48 32.12
C LEU A 289 3.58 6.45 30.88
N ILE A 290 2.33 6.89 31.01
CA ILE A 290 1.41 7.03 29.85
C ILE A 290 1.83 8.24 29.02
N GLN A 291 2.10 9.39 29.66
CA GLN A 291 2.60 10.58 28.95
C GLN A 291 3.90 10.29 28.20
N SER A 292 4.84 9.56 28.81
CA SER A 292 6.09 9.17 28.16
C SER A 292 5.85 8.38 26.87
N LYS A 293 4.91 7.43 26.87
CA LYS A 293 4.53 6.67 25.67
C LYS A 293 3.89 7.54 24.61
N LEU A 294 2.94 8.40 24.99
CA LEU A 294 2.28 9.33 24.05
C LEU A 294 3.27 10.30 23.41
N VAL A 295 4.24 10.84 24.19
CA VAL A 295 5.29 11.72 23.66
C VAL A 295 6.19 10.98 22.67
N GLN A 296 6.58 9.74 22.98
CA GLN A 296 7.36 8.91 22.07
C GLN A 296 6.58 8.64 20.76
N MET A 297 5.30 8.27 20.86
CA MET A 297 4.45 8.02 19.70
C MET A 297 4.33 9.27 18.82
N LEU A 298 4.04 10.42 19.41
CA LEU A 298 3.90 11.69 18.67
C LEU A 298 5.21 12.09 17.98
N GLY A 299 6.36 11.93 18.64
CA GLY A 299 7.67 12.22 18.07
C GLY A 299 7.96 11.37 16.83
N GLU A 300 7.68 10.06 16.90
CA GLU A 300 7.89 9.15 15.76
C GLU A 300 6.90 9.44 14.63
N VAL A 301 5.61 9.70 14.92
CA VAL A 301 4.61 10.06 13.90
C VAL A 301 5.04 11.33 13.16
N THR A 302 5.41 12.39 13.89
CA THR A 302 5.85 13.66 13.29
C THR A 302 7.10 13.48 12.42
N ALA A 303 8.10 12.74 12.89
CA ALA A 303 9.32 12.48 12.13
C ALA A 303 9.03 11.69 10.83
N MET A 304 8.18 10.68 10.90
CA MET A 304 7.76 9.90 9.74
C MET A 304 6.96 10.73 8.74
N GLN A 305 6.01 11.56 9.19
CA GLN A 305 5.26 12.47 8.33
C GLN A 305 6.17 13.42 7.56
N LEU A 306 7.16 14.03 8.22
CA LEU A 306 8.15 14.91 7.58
C LEU A 306 9.00 14.15 6.55
N MET A 307 9.42 12.93 6.87
CA MET A 307 10.22 12.10 5.96
C MET A 307 9.44 11.79 4.67
N VAL A 308 8.20 11.28 4.78
CA VAL A 308 7.41 10.93 3.61
C VAL A 308 6.97 12.16 2.83
N TRP A 309 6.63 13.27 3.50
CA TRP A 309 6.33 14.54 2.86
C TRP A 309 7.51 15.02 2.01
N ARG A 310 8.75 15.01 2.57
CA ARG A 310 9.93 15.44 1.81
C ARG A 310 10.21 14.51 0.62
N LEU A 311 10.05 13.19 0.78
CA LEU A 311 10.21 12.23 -0.30
C LEU A 311 9.22 12.48 -1.44
N CYS A 312 7.93 12.70 -1.12
CA CYS A 312 6.90 13.05 -2.09
C CYS A 312 7.23 14.37 -2.82
N LYS A 313 7.67 15.40 -2.09
CA LYS A 313 8.10 16.68 -2.71
C LYS A 313 9.27 16.49 -3.69
N ILE A 314 10.27 15.67 -3.35
CA ILE A 314 11.37 15.37 -4.27
C ILE A 314 10.84 14.69 -5.55
N ASN A 315 9.86 13.78 -5.41
CA ASN A 315 9.25 13.10 -6.55
C ASN A 315 8.48 14.09 -7.46
N ASP A 316 7.79 15.07 -6.87
CA ASP A 316 7.06 16.11 -7.61
C ASP A 316 7.99 17.13 -8.33
N GLU A 317 9.21 17.28 -7.84
CA GLU A 317 10.22 18.17 -8.44
C GLU A 317 10.81 17.63 -9.77
N GLY A 318 10.55 16.36 -10.13
CA GLY A 318 10.91 15.77 -11.42
C GLY A 318 11.22 14.28 -11.39
N GLU A 319 10.98 13.64 -12.53
CA GLU A 319 11.26 12.21 -12.70
C GLU A 319 12.74 11.87 -12.42
N GLY A 320 12.97 10.75 -11.77
CA GLY A 320 14.31 10.21 -11.50
C GLY A 320 15.05 10.84 -10.31
N ARG A 321 14.51 11.87 -9.66
CA ARG A 321 15.13 12.46 -8.46
C ARG A 321 15.04 11.55 -7.22
N VAL A 322 13.97 10.78 -7.10
CA VAL A 322 13.85 9.76 -6.06
C VAL A 322 14.59 8.51 -6.52
N THR A 323 15.61 8.12 -5.74
CA THR A 323 16.37 6.88 -5.97
C THR A 323 15.65 5.67 -5.36
N GLU A 324 16.10 4.44 -5.70
CA GLU A 324 15.63 3.22 -5.04
C GLU A 324 15.96 3.23 -3.56
N GLY A 325 17.14 3.72 -3.17
CA GLY A 325 17.56 3.83 -1.77
C GLY A 325 16.72 4.81 -0.99
N MET A 326 16.35 5.97 -1.55
CA MET A 326 15.47 6.94 -0.87
C MET A 326 14.10 6.33 -0.56
N ALA A 327 13.46 5.67 -1.54
CA ALA A 327 12.16 5.01 -1.34
C ALA A 327 12.27 3.84 -0.33
N SER A 328 13.33 3.04 -0.43
CA SER A 328 13.61 1.92 0.48
C SER A 328 13.88 2.39 1.91
N LEU A 329 14.61 3.48 2.10
CA LEU A 329 14.89 4.07 3.42
C LEU A 329 13.59 4.52 4.09
N ALA A 330 12.74 5.23 3.36
CA ALA A 330 11.45 5.68 3.88
C ALA A 330 10.58 4.48 4.30
N LYS A 331 10.45 3.45 3.43
CA LYS A 331 9.67 2.25 3.75
C LYS A 331 10.23 1.50 4.95
N ALA A 332 11.52 1.22 5.00
CA ALA A 332 12.14 0.49 6.09
C ALA A 332 12.01 1.24 7.43
N HIS A 333 12.31 2.54 7.44
CA HIS A 333 12.23 3.37 8.64
C HIS A 333 10.78 3.51 9.12
N CYS A 334 9.86 3.95 8.25
CA CYS A 334 8.47 4.18 8.64
C CYS A 334 7.79 2.89 9.10
N ALA A 335 7.97 1.76 8.40
CA ALA A 335 7.37 0.49 8.81
C ALA A 335 7.91 0.01 10.17
N ALA A 336 9.22 0.13 10.43
CA ALA A 336 9.81 -0.26 11.71
C ALA A 336 9.33 0.63 12.86
N LYS A 337 9.23 1.94 12.64
CA LYS A 337 8.77 2.90 13.65
C LYS A 337 7.26 2.81 13.90
N ALA A 338 6.47 2.64 12.85
CA ALA A 338 5.03 2.44 12.99
C ALA A 338 4.70 1.17 13.80
N ARG A 339 5.44 0.05 13.62
CA ARG A 339 5.31 -1.15 14.48
C ARG A 339 5.48 -0.81 15.96
N GLN A 340 6.45 0.05 16.30
CA GLN A 340 6.68 0.48 17.69
C GLN A 340 5.50 1.35 18.18
N VAL A 341 5.02 2.28 17.36
CA VAL A 341 3.92 3.18 17.70
C VAL A 341 2.62 2.40 17.92
N VAL A 342 2.24 1.48 17.02
CA VAL A 342 1.02 0.68 17.19
C VAL A 342 1.09 -0.24 18.40
N ALA A 343 2.28 -0.77 18.72
CA ALA A 343 2.50 -1.59 19.93
C ALA A 343 2.30 -0.76 21.21
N LEU A 344 2.83 0.48 21.25
CA LEU A 344 2.62 1.38 22.38
C LEU A 344 1.14 1.79 22.51
N GLY A 345 0.44 2.06 21.40
CA GLY A 345 -0.99 2.37 21.41
C GLY A 345 -1.81 1.23 21.99
N ARG A 346 -1.57 0.01 21.50
CA ARG A 346 -2.21 -1.20 22.04
C ARG A 346 -1.90 -1.39 23.55
N GLU A 347 -0.65 -1.13 23.96
CA GLU A 347 -0.23 -1.27 25.34
C GLU A 347 -0.91 -0.28 26.29
N ILE A 348 -1.06 1.00 25.88
CA ILE A 348 -1.76 2.04 26.64
C ILE A 348 -3.20 1.62 26.97
N MET A 349 -3.86 0.94 26.05
CA MET A 349 -5.25 0.48 26.23
C MET A 349 -5.37 -0.79 27.09
N GLY A 350 -4.26 -1.42 27.45
CA GLY A 350 -4.26 -2.64 28.29
C GLY A 350 -5.05 -3.78 27.62
N GLY A 351 -5.96 -4.43 28.35
CA GLY A 351 -6.83 -5.50 27.85
C GLY A 351 -7.75 -5.03 26.71
N ASN A 352 -8.22 -3.79 26.73
CA ASN A 352 -9.04 -3.22 25.67
C ASN A 352 -8.26 -3.07 24.35
N GLY A 353 -6.94 -2.98 24.40
CA GLY A 353 -6.09 -2.91 23.21
C GLY A 353 -6.02 -4.18 22.35
N ILE A 354 -6.63 -5.29 22.80
CA ILE A 354 -6.76 -6.52 21.99
C ILE A 354 -8.18 -6.75 21.45
N LEU A 355 -9.11 -5.85 21.77
CA LEU A 355 -10.48 -5.91 21.26
C LEU A 355 -10.63 -5.11 19.98
N LEU A 356 -11.29 -5.68 18.98
CA LEU A 356 -11.51 -5.03 17.68
C LEU A 356 -12.33 -3.74 17.80
N GLU A 357 -13.27 -3.66 18.73
CA GLU A 357 -14.10 -2.47 18.98
C GLU A 357 -13.29 -1.21 19.28
N ASN A 358 -12.06 -1.36 19.77
CA ASN A 358 -11.13 -0.24 20.02
C ASN A 358 -10.20 0.06 18.86
N HIS A 359 -10.37 -0.57 17.72
CA HIS A 359 -9.67 -0.41 16.44
C HIS A 359 -8.15 -0.63 16.47
N VAL A 360 -7.45 -0.27 17.54
CA VAL A 360 -5.97 -0.34 17.61
C VAL A 360 -5.42 -1.75 17.35
N ALA A 361 -6.17 -2.79 17.69
CA ALA A 361 -5.77 -4.19 17.45
C ALA A 361 -5.59 -4.50 15.96
N ARG A 362 -6.45 -3.95 15.08
CA ARG A 362 -6.30 -4.09 13.63
C ARG A 362 -5.01 -3.46 13.14
N HIS A 363 -4.77 -2.19 13.52
CA HIS A 363 -3.54 -1.48 13.15
C HIS A 363 -2.29 -2.20 13.65
N PHE A 364 -2.32 -2.75 14.86
CA PHE A 364 -1.23 -3.54 15.42
C PHE A 364 -0.95 -4.79 14.58
N ALA A 365 -1.97 -5.55 14.21
CA ALA A 365 -1.82 -6.75 13.40
C ALA A 365 -1.41 -6.40 11.94
N ASP A 366 -2.03 -5.41 11.34
CA ASP A 366 -1.80 -5.02 9.94
C ASP A 366 -0.37 -4.51 9.69
N MET A 367 0.25 -3.89 10.70
CA MET A 367 1.65 -3.44 10.59
C MET A 367 2.65 -4.59 10.38
N GLU A 368 2.33 -5.82 10.75
CA GLU A 368 3.18 -6.99 10.45
C GLU A 368 3.23 -7.27 8.94
N ALA A 369 2.11 -7.06 8.23
CA ALA A 369 2.09 -7.15 6.77
C ALA A 369 2.85 -5.99 6.11
N VAL A 370 2.61 -4.75 6.54
CA VAL A 370 3.30 -3.54 6.03
C VAL A 370 4.81 -3.64 6.23
N TYR A 371 5.26 -4.18 7.35
CA TYR A 371 6.69 -4.40 7.62
C TYR A 371 7.30 -5.43 6.66
N THR A 372 6.50 -6.38 6.15
CA THR A 372 6.97 -7.55 5.40
C THR A 372 6.93 -7.36 3.88
N TYR A 373 5.84 -6.83 3.32
CA TYR A 373 5.65 -6.74 1.86
C TYR A 373 6.37 -5.52 1.25
N GLU A 374 6.34 -5.39 -0.09
CA GLU A 374 7.08 -4.39 -0.89
C GLU A 374 8.59 -4.37 -0.58
N GLY A 375 9.13 -5.58 -0.39
CA GLY A 375 10.46 -5.84 0.14
C GLY A 375 10.47 -5.88 1.66
N THR A 376 11.02 -6.96 2.23
CA THR A 376 11.19 -7.04 3.69
C THR A 376 12.05 -5.89 4.19
N ASN A 377 12.03 -5.65 5.49
CA ASN A 377 12.87 -4.61 6.10
C ASN A 377 14.36 -4.81 5.75
N GLU A 378 14.80 -6.07 5.72
CA GLU A 378 16.18 -6.46 5.39
C GLU A 378 16.49 -6.13 3.92
N ILE A 379 15.60 -6.50 2.97
CA ILE A 379 15.79 -6.18 1.54
C ILE A 379 15.89 -4.68 1.32
N ASN A 380 15.00 -3.90 1.92
CA ASN A 380 15.06 -2.44 1.82
C ASN A 380 16.36 -1.89 2.45
N THR A 381 16.81 -2.44 3.59
CA THR A 381 18.08 -2.07 4.22
C THR A 381 19.27 -2.35 3.30
N LEU A 382 19.30 -3.51 2.62
CA LEU A 382 20.36 -3.87 1.67
C LEU A 382 20.38 -2.95 0.44
N VAL A 383 19.20 -2.55 -0.06
CA VAL A 383 19.11 -1.57 -1.17
C VAL A 383 19.71 -0.23 -0.77
N VAL A 384 19.37 0.27 0.43
CA VAL A 384 19.95 1.51 0.98
C VAL A 384 21.45 1.37 1.18
N GLY A 385 21.89 0.28 1.82
CA GLY A 385 23.29 -0.01 2.10
C GLY A 385 24.14 0.03 0.83
N ARG A 386 23.68 -0.65 -0.23
CA ARG A 386 24.34 -0.62 -1.55
C ARG A 386 24.46 0.80 -2.10
N GLU A 387 23.40 1.60 -2.02
CA GLU A 387 23.40 2.95 -2.58
C GLU A 387 24.35 3.90 -1.86
N ILE A 388 24.38 3.86 -0.52
CA ILE A 388 25.21 4.79 0.26
C ILE A 388 26.69 4.38 0.37
N THR A 389 27.02 3.10 0.13
CA THR A 389 28.38 2.59 0.22
C THR A 389 29.03 2.33 -1.15
N GLY A 390 28.21 2.19 -2.20
CA GLY A 390 28.65 1.73 -3.53
C GLY A 390 29.02 0.24 -3.58
N VAL A 391 28.82 -0.52 -2.49
CA VAL A 391 29.23 -1.93 -2.40
C VAL A 391 27.97 -2.82 -2.45
N GLN A 392 28.02 -3.84 -3.34
CA GLN A 392 26.94 -4.81 -3.48
C GLN A 392 26.79 -5.65 -2.20
N ALA A 393 25.58 -5.63 -1.61
CA ALA A 393 25.25 -6.40 -0.42
C ALA A 393 24.47 -7.70 -0.72
N PHE A 394 24.01 -7.88 -1.96
CA PHE A 394 23.35 -9.08 -2.43
C PHE A 394 24.40 -10.06 -2.98
N VAL A 395 24.20 -11.34 -2.73
CA VAL A 395 25.05 -12.43 -3.25
C VAL A 395 24.60 -12.82 -4.66
#